data_c257f871a5306b91e73959a263f93073
#
_entry.id   c257f871a5306b91e73959a263f93073
#
_cell.length_a   1.000
_cell.length_b   1.000
_cell.length_c   1.000
_cell.angle_alpha   90.00
_cell.angle_beta   90.00
_cell.angle_gamma   90.00
#
_symmetry.space_group_name_H-M   'P 1'
#
loop_
_entity.id
_entity.type
_entity.pdbx_description
1 polymer ?
#
loop_
_entity_poly.entity_id
_entity_poly.type
_entity_poly.pdbx_seq_one_letter_code
_entity_poly.pdbx_strand_id
1 'polypeptide(L)'
;MAVVAIVSLAAGINAWTFAGPRVYFAMARDNAFFKSAARVHPKYKTPAASIIAQAAFTIVLILIGSLDAIANYVGFAITLFAGAAVAAVFVLRARDPEAPRPFKAFGYPWTPAIFVLVSIAIVLNAYYSDPRVTGVGTLIILAGIPVYYFFQRRN
;
A
#
# COMPACT_ATOMS: atom_id res chain seq x y z
N MET A 1 -12.57 14.26 -23.86
CA MET A 1 -12.40 14.03 -22.42
C MET A 1 -12.60 12.55 -22.05
N ALA A 2 -13.69 11.87 -22.45
CA ALA A 2 -13.93 10.46 -22.09
C ALA A 2 -12.81 9.49 -22.51
N VAL A 3 -12.27 9.61 -23.73
CA VAL A 3 -11.18 8.76 -24.21
C VAL A 3 -9.92 8.88 -23.34
N VAL A 4 -9.55 10.11 -22.95
CA VAL A 4 -8.39 10.34 -22.08
C VAL A 4 -8.62 9.72 -20.69
N ALA A 5 -9.83 9.82 -20.14
CA ALA A 5 -10.17 9.19 -18.88
C ALA A 5 -10.08 7.65 -18.96
N ILE A 6 -10.62 7.05 -20.03
CA ILE A 6 -10.58 5.60 -20.22
C ILE A 6 -9.12 5.11 -20.34
N VAL A 7 -8.30 5.79 -21.14
CA VAL A 7 -6.89 5.42 -21.30
C VAL A 7 -6.12 5.56 -19.96
N SER A 8 -6.37 6.63 -19.22
CA SER A 8 -5.74 6.85 -17.90
C SER A 8 -6.15 5.78 -16.89
N LEU A 9 -7.42 5.40 -16.84
CA LEU A 9 -7.91 4.33 -15.97
C LEU A 9 -7.31 2.98 -16.36
N ALA A 10 -7.26 2.66 -17.66
CA ALA A 10 -6.66 1.42 -18.13
C ALA A 10 -5.17 1.34 -17.81
N ALA A 11 -4.43 2.45 -17.95
CA ALA A 11 -3.03 2.53 -17.56
C ALA A 11 -2.84 2.33 -16.04
N GLY A 12 -3.71 2.95 -15.22
CA GLY A 12 -3.70 2.78 -13.76
C GLY A 12 -3.96 1.33 -13.34
N ILE A 13 -4.98 0.69 -13.90
CA ILE A 13 -5.30 -0.72 -13.64
C ILE A 13 -4.11 -1.61 -13.99
N ASN A 14 -3.50 -1.39 -15.16
CA ASN A 14 -2.32 -2.13 -15.58
C ASN A 14 -1.16 -1.96 -14.59
N ALA A 15 -0.84 -0.74 -14.17
CA ALA A 15 0.22 -0.45 -13.21
C ALA A 15 0.01 -1.17 -11.88
N TRP A 16 -1.19 -1.14 -11.30
CA TRP A 16 -1.51 -1.82 -10.05
C TRP A 16 -1.54 -3.33 -10.17
N THR A 17 -1.96 -3.88 -11.32
CA THR A 17 -1.91 -5.32 -11.59
C THR A 17 -0.47 -5.83 -11.65
N PHE A 18 0.48 -5.00 -12.04
CA PHE A 18 1.91 -5.33 -12.00
C PHE A 18 2.56 -5.12 -10.63
N ALA A 19 2.26 -4.03 -9.96
CA ALA A 19 2.92 -3.65 -8.71
C ALA A 19 2.47 -4.51 -7.53
N GLY A 20 1.16 -4.72 -7.34
CA GLY A 20 0.59 -5.42 -6.19
C GLY A 20 1.15 -6.84 -6.00
N PRO A 21 1.08 -7.72 -7.02
CA PRO A 21 1.59 -9.10 -6.89
C PRO A 21 3.08 -9.20 -6.56
N ARG A 22 3.87 -8.22 -6.95
CA ARG A 22 5.32 -8.18 -6.64
C ARG A 22 5.57 -7.91 -5.15
N VAL A 23 4.72 -7.09 -4.52
CA VAL A 23 4.79 -6.86 -3.08
C VAL A 23 4.50 -8.16 -2.32
N TYR A 24 3.40 -8.86 -2.66
CA TYR A 24 3.07 -10.15 -2.04
C TYR A 24 4.14 -11.21 -2.28
N PHE A 25 4.73 -11.23 -3.48
CA PHE A 25 5.84 -12.09 -3.81
C PHE A 25 7.07 -11.81 -2.95
N ALA A 26 7.46 -10.55 -2.77
CA ALA A 26 8.58 -10.14 -1.92
C ALA A 26 8.33 -10.54 -0.46
N MET A 27 7.14 -10.21 0.08
CA MET A 27 6.75 -10.60 1.44
C MET A 27 6.79 -12.13 1.65
N ALA A 28 6.37 -12.91 0.64
CA ALA A 28 6.40 -14.36 0.70
C ALA A 28 7.83 -14.92 0.67
N ARG A 29 8.76 -14.28 -0.04
CA ARG A 29 10.19 -14.62 -0.01
C ARG A 29 10.82 -14.33 1.35
N ASP A 30 10.41 -13.26 1.99
CA ASP A 30 10.88 -12.85 3.32
C ASP A 30 10.15 -13.60 4.45
N ASN A 31 9.37 -14.65 4.10
CA ASN A 31 8.55 -15.44 5.03
C ASN A 31 7.51 -14.63 5.81
N ALA A 32 7.16 -13.43 5.36
CA ALA A 32 6.14 -12.56 5.96
C ALA A 32 4.75 -12.76 5.34
N PHE A 33 4.60 -13.71 4.39
CA PHE A 33 3.35 -14.02 3.70
C PHE A 33 3.28 -15.49 3.28
N PHE A 34 2.16 -15.92 2.69
CA PHE A 34 1.96 -17.31 2.25
C PHE A 34 3.01 -17.72 1.21
N LYS A 35 3.68 -18.85 1.42
CA LYS A 35 4.72 -19.39 0.51
C LYS A 35 4.21 -19.64 -0.93
N SER A 36 2.91 -19.85 -1.09
CA SER A 36 2.29 -19.98 -2.42
C SER A 36 2.41 -18.70 -3.27
N ALA A 37 2.44 -17.53 -2.64
CA ALA A 37 2.62 -16.25 -3.33
C ALA A 37 4.04 -16.06 -3.92
N ALA A 38 5.03 -16.81 -3.40
CA ALA A 38 6.40 -16.82 -3.93
C ALA A 38 6.58 -17.72 -5.16
N ARG A 39 5.53 -18.45 -5.60
CA ARG A 39 5.62 -19.33 -6.77
C ARG A 39 5.57 -18.51 -8.06
N VAL A 40 6.59 -18.69 -8.90
CA VAL A 40 6.68 -18.07 -10.22
C VAL A 40 6.23 -19.07 -11.28
N HIS A 41 5.38 -18.61 -12.21
CA HIS A 41 4.92 -19.45 -13.30
C HIS A 41 6.10 -19.83 -14.23
N PRO A 42 6.30 -21.13 -14.56
CA PRO A 42 7.50 -21.57 -15.29
C PRO A 42 7.65 -20.91 -16.66
N LYS A 43 6.55 -20.73 -17.40
CA LYS A 43 6.53 -20.16 -18.75
C LYS A 43 6.55 -18.63 -18.75
N TYR A 44 5.69 -17.99 -17.95
CA TYR A 44 5.49 -16.53 -18.00
C TYR A 44 6.38 -15.74 -17.03
N LYS A 45 7.11 -16.43 -16.13
CA LYS A 45 8.01 -15.83 -15.14
C LYS A 45 7.34 -14.76 -14.25
N THR A 46 6.04 -14.91 -14.02
CA THR A 46 5.20 -13.99 -13.23
C THR A 46 4.68 -14.70 -11.98
N PRO A 47 4.40 -13.99 -10.88
CA PRO A 47 3.79 -14.54 -9.66
C PRO A 47 2.29 -14.78 -9.87
N ALA A 48 1.93 -15.77 -10.70
CA ALA A 48 0.57 -16.03 -11.13
C ALA A 48 -0.41 -16.25 -9.96
N ALA A 49 0.02 -16.94 -8.91
CA ALA A 49 -0.79 -17.17 -7.72
C ALA A 49 -1.20 -15.84 -7.04
N SER A 50 -0.27 -14.91 -6.92
CA SER A 50 -0.53 -13.58 -6.34
C SER A 50 -1.45 -12.74 -7.23
N ILE A 51 -1.29 -12.81 -8.55
CA ILE A 51 -2.16 -12.11 -9.51
C ILE A 51 -3.61 -12.62 -9.42
N ILE A 52 -3.78 -13.95 -9.41
CA ILE A 52 -5.11 -14.57 -9.31
C ILE A 52 -5.76 -14.24 -7.96
N ALA A 53 -5.00 -14.32 -6.86
CA ALA A 53 -5.50 -13.97 -5.53
C ALA A 53 -5.94 -12.51 -5.45
N GLN A 54 -5.16 -11.58 -6.02
CA GLN A 54 -5.52 -10.17 -6.09
C GLN A 54 -6.78 -9.95 -6.91
N ALA A 55 -6.90 -10.57 -8.08
CA ALA A 55 -8.08 -10.47 -8.94
C ALA A 55 -9.34 -11.01 -8.25
N ALA A 56 -9.25 -12.17 -7.60
CA ALA A 56 -10.36 -12.76 -6.86
C ALA A 56 -10.81 -11.85 -5.71
N PHE A 57 -9.87 -11.31 -4.94
CA PHE A 57 -10.17 -10.36 -3.86
C PHE A 57 -10.81 -9.08 -4.38
N THR A 58 -10.33 -8.54 -5.49
CA THR A 58 -10.91 -7.36 -6.13
C THR A 58 -12.35 -7.61 -6.58
N ILE A 59 -12.64 -8.77 -7.20
CA ILE A 59 -14.00 -9.15 -7.60
C ILE A 59 -14.93 -9.21 -6.38
N VAL A 60 -14.48 -9.83 -5.29
CA VAL A 60 -15.27 -9.90 -4.05
C VAL A 60 -15.58 -8.49 -3.51
N LEU A 61 -14.59 -7.59 -3.50
CA LEU A 61 -14.80 -6.21 -3.05
C LEU A 61 -15.81 -5.46 -3.94
N ILE A 62 -15.75 -5.64 -5.26
CA ILE A 62 -16.68 -5.00 -6.19
C ILE A 62 -18.11 -5.52 -5.98
N LEU A 63 -18.29 -6.80 -5.66
CA LEU A 63 -19.61 -7.39 -5.46
C LEU A 63 -20.26 -6.99 -4.12
N ILE A 64 -19.47 -6.70 -3.10
CA ILE A 64 -19.95 -6.42 -1.72
C ILE A 64 -19.95 -4.91 -1.43
N GLY A 65 -19.01 -4.15 -2.01
CA GLY A 65 -18.78 -2.75 -1.70
C GLY A 65 -19.41 -1.76 -2.68
N SER A 66 -19.68 -0.55 -2.21
CA SER A 66 -19.97 0.59 -3.09
C SER A 66 -18.66 1.21 -3.59
N LEU A 67 -18.71 1.86 -4.76
CA LEU A 67 -17.55 2.57 -5.32
C LEU A 67 -17.00 3.62 -4.35
N ASP A 68 -17.89 4.38 -3.70
CA ASP A 68 -17.48 5.42 -2.75
C ASP A 68 -16.79 4.85 -1.52
N ALA A 69 -17.31 3.75 -0.97
CA ALA A 69 -16.69 3.09 0.17
C ALA A 69 -15.30 2.55 -0.18
N ILE A 70 -15.16 1.87 -1.32
CA ILE A 70 -13.88 1.33 -1.79
C ILE A 70 -12.88 2.47 -2.02
N ALA A 71 -13.30 3.55 -2.68
CA ALA A 71 -12.45 4.71 -2.94
C ALA A 71 -11.96 5.36 -1.63
N ASN A 72 -12.85 5.50 -0.65
CA ASN A 72 -12.51 6.06 0.66
C ASN A 72 -11.54 5.17 1.44
N TYR A 73 -11.75 3.84 1.47
CA TYR A 73 -10.80 2.89 2.11
C TYR A 73 -9.42 2.95 1.47
N VAL A 74 -9.36 2.94 0.14
CA VAL A 74 -8.10 2.97 -0.61
C VAL A 74 -7.40 4.31 -0.42
N GLY A 75 -8.13 5.43 -0.54
CA GLY A 75 -7.60 6.77 -0.32
C GLY A 75 -7.01 6.95 1.09
N PHE A 76 -7.74 6.49 2.11
CA PHE A 76 -7.28 6.51 3.49
C PHE A 76 -5.98 5.69 3.67
N ALA A 77 -5.96 4.44 3.18
CA ALA A 77 -4.80 3.57 3.30
C ALA A 77 -3.58 4.14 2.58
N ILE A 78 -3.73 4.62 1.34
CA ILE A 78 -2.63 5.23 0.58
C ILE A 78 -2.08 6.44 1.31
N THR A 79 -2.91 7.34 1.81
CA THR A 79 -2.48 8.55 2.52
C THR A 79 -1.72 8.19 3.80
N LEU A 80 -2.22 7.23 4.57
CA LEU A 80 -1.59 6.78 5.80
C LEU A 80 -0.21 6.15 5.54
N PHE A 81 -0.11 5.23 4.56
CA PHE A 81 1.17 4.57 4.24
C PHE A 81 2.15 5.51 3.55
N ALA A 82 1.69 6.42 2.68
CA ALA A 82 2.55 7.43 2.07
C ALA A 82 3.10 8.39 3.12
N GLY A 83 2.26 8.87 4.04
CA GLY A 83 2.70 9.69 5.17
C GLY A 83 3.73 8.97 6.05
N ALA A 84 3.48 7.70 6.38
CA ALA A 84 4.41 6.88 7.15
C ALA A 84 5.74 6.65 6.43
N ALA A 85 5.70 6.38 5.12
CA ALA A 85 6.91 6.19 4.30
C ALA A 85 7.77 7.46 4.24
N VAL A 86 7.15 8.64 4.10
CA VAL A 86 7.88 9.91 4.13
C VAL A 86 8.38 10.22 5.55
N ALA A 87 7.61 9.92 6.59
CA ALA A 87 8.07 10.05 7.98
C ALA A 87 9.29 9.17 8.29
N ALA A 88 9.36 7.97 7.70
CA ALA A 88 10.51 7.07 7.83
C ALA A 88 11.82 7.71 7.34
N VAL A 89 11.77 8.69 6.42
CA VAL A 89 12.96 9.42 5.97
C VAL A 89 13.64 10.15 7.13
N PHE A 90 12.86 10.74 8.05
CA PHE A 90 13.42 11.42 9.23
C PHE A 90 14.09 10.42 10.18
N VAL A 91 13.42 9.28 10.43
CA VAL A 91 13.93 8.22 11.29
C VAL A 91 15.22 7.62 10.71
N LEU A 92 15.23 7.30 9.43
CA LEU A 92 16.40 6.71 8.76
C LEU A 92 17.58 7.68 8.70
N ARG A 93 17.32 8.98 8.53
CA ARG A 93 18.40 9.98 8.56
C ARG A 93 18.97 10.20 9.94
N ALA A 94 18.15 10.09 10.99
CA ALA A 94 18.62 10.17 12.37
C ALA A 94 19.40 8.91 12.78
N ARG A 95 18.97 7.74 12.29
CA ARG A 95 19.56 6.45 12.64
C ARG A 95 20.89 6.17 11.91
N ASP A 96 21.01 6.60 10.68
CA ASP A 96 22.22 6.42 9.87
C ASP A 96 22.57 7.73 9.13
N PRO A 97 23.24 8.69 9.82
CA PRO A 97 23.59 9.98 9.24
C PRO A 97 24.62 9.89 8.10
N GLU A 98 25.51 8.90 8.15
CA GLU A 98 26.64 8.73 7.26
C GLU A 98 26.33 7.90 6.01
N ALA A 99 25.12 7.34 5.89
CA ALA A 99 24.76 6.56 4.71
C ALA A 99 24.98 7.36 3.41
N PRO A 100 25.64 6.78 2.41
CA PRO A 100 25.88 7.46 1.13
C PRO A 100 24.53 7.73 0.44
N ARG A 101 24.26 9.03 0.20
CA ARG A 101 23.01 9.49 -0.44
C ARG A 101 23.33 10.23 -1.72
N PRO A 102 23.31 9.55 -2.87
CA PRO A 102 23.60 10.16 -4.18
C PRO A 102 22.62 11.30 -4.49
N PHE A 103 21.38 11.21 -4.00
CA PHE A 103 20.35 12.22 -4.15
C PHE A 103 19.85 12.72 -2.79
N LYS A 104 19.83 14.04 -2.61
CA LYS A 104 19.27 14.68 -1.41
C LYS A 104 17.92 15.27 -1.78
N ALA A 105 16.88 14.95 -1.00
CA ALA A 105 15.55 15.52 -1.18
C ALA A 105 15.62 17.06 -1.13
N PHE A 106 15.11 17.73 -2.17
CA PHE A 106 15.05 19.17 -2.25
C PHE A 106 14.19 19.73 -1.11
N GLY A 107 14.67 20.82 -0.48
CA GLY A 107 13.93 21.48 0.60
C GLY A 107 13.85 20.69 1.91
N TYR A 108 14.70 19.70 2.12
CA TYR A 108 14.78 19.02 3.42
C TYR A 108 15.23 20.00 4.52
N PRO A 109 14.63 19.99 5.74
CA PRO A 109 13.57 19.06 6.21
C PRO A 109 12.13 19.51 5.92
N TRP A 110 11.92 20.70 5.37
CA TRP A 110 10.59 21.32 5.27
C TRP A 110 9.64 20.58 4.34
N THR A 111 10.08 20.21 3.15
CA THR A 111 9.22 19.53 2.15
C THR A 111 8.65 18.20 2.68
N PRO A 112 9.45 17.26 3.22
CA PRO A 112 8.90 16.05 3.83
C PRO A 112 8.05 16.33 5.08
N ALA A 113 8.42 17.34 5.89
CA ALA A 113 7.65 17.70 7.07
C ALA A 113 6.23 18.20 6.72
N ILE A 114 6.11 19.09 5.74
CA ILE A 114 4.82 19.57 5.25
C ILE A 114 3.98 18.41 4.73
N PHE A 115 4.57 17.50 3.95
CA PHE A 115 3.85 16.33 3.44
C PHE A 115 3.31 15.46 4.58
N VAL A 116 4.12 15.17 5.59
CA VAL A 116 3.68 14.39 6.76
C VAL A 116 2.57 15.10 7.53
N LEU A 117 2.69 16.41 7.75
CA LEU A 117 1.66 17.20 8.44
C LEU A 117 0.34 17.20 7.66
N VAL A 118 0.38 17.39 6.35
CA VAL A 118 -0.81 17.34 5.48
C VAL A 118 -1.41 15.93 5.50
N SER A 119 -0.60 14.88 5.43
CA SER A 119 -1.08 13.50 5.51
C SER A 119 -1.78 13.23 6.85
N ILE A 120 -1.22 13.69 7.96
CA ILE A 120 -1.85 13.59 9.28
C ILE A 120 -3.18 14.35 9.31
N ALA A 121 -3.21 15.57 8.78
CA ALA A 121 -4.44 16.37 8.73
C ALA A 121 -5.54 15.68 7.91
N ILE A 122 -5.21 15.09 6.75
CA ILE A 122 -6.15 14.33 5.92
C ILE A 122 -6.67 13.09 6.66
N VAL A 123 -5.78 12.34 7.32
CA VAL A 123 -6.16 11.16 8.11
C VAL A 123 -7.09 11.55 9.26
N LEU A 124 -6.78 12.62 10.01
CA LEU A 124 -7.64 13.11 11.08
C LEU A 124 -8.99 13.60 10.53
N ASN A 125 -8.99 14.33 9.43
CA ASN A 125 -10.24 14.76 8.78
C ASN A 125 -11.10 13.56 8.34
N ALA A 126 -10.50 12.48 7.84
CA ALA A 126 -11.23 11.27 7.48
C ALA A 126 -11.96 10.65 8.70
N TYR A 127 -11.36 10.69 9.90
CA TYR A 127 -12.02 10.25 11.14
C TYR A 127 -13.22 11.14 11.52
N TYR A 128 -13.14 12.45 11.26
CA TYR A 128 -14.28 13.35 11.52
C TYR A 128 -15.40 13.21 10.50
N SER A 129 -15.05 13.02 9.23
CA SER A 129 -16.03 12.99 8.12
C SER A 129 -16.76 11.66 8.03
N ASP A 130 -16.06 10.54 8.19
CA ASP A 130 -16.65 9.19 8.13
C ASP A 130 -15.96 8.22 9.10
N PRO A 131 -16.31 8.26 10.40
CA PRO A 131 -15.66 7.46 11.43
C PRO A 131 -15.88 5.96 11.24
N ARG A 132 -16.97 5.53 10.58
CA ARG A 132 -17.23 4.10 10.33
C ARG A 132 -16.26 3.53 9.28
N VAL A 133 -16.17 4.20 8.14
CA VAL A 133 -15.26 3.79 7.05
C VAL A 133 -13.82 3.80 7.54
N THR A 134 -13.39 4.91 8.18
CA THR A 134 -12.03 5.07 8.67
C THR A 134 -11.71 4.08 9.79
N GLY A 135 -12.66 3.82 10.69
CA GLY A 135 -12.50 2.82 11.76
C GLY A 135 -12.32 1.40 11.22
N VAL A 136 -13.14 0.98 10.24
CA VAL A 136 -13.00 -0.33 9.59
C VAL A 136 -11.67 -0.42 8.84
N GLY A 137 -11.28 0.61 8.09
CA GLY A 137 -9.99 0.66 7.41
C GLY A 137 -8.81 0.51 8.38
N THR A 138 -8.86 1.19 9.50
CA THR A 138 -7.85 1.09 10.57
C THR A 138 -7.81 -0.31 11.18
N LEU A 139 -8.95 -0.91 11.46
CA LEU A 139 -9.02 -2.28 11.98
C LEU A 139 -8.42 -3.30 11.02
N ILE A 140 -8.66 -3.16 9.72
CA ILE A 140 -8.06 -4.03 8.70
C ILE A 140 -6.52 -3.88 8.71
N ILE A 141 -6.01 -2.66 8.80
CA ILE A 141 -4.56 -2.41 8.85
C ILE A 141 -3.96 -2.99 10.12
N LEU A 142 -4.59 -2.77 11.27
CA LEU A 142 -4.13 -3.30 12.56
C LEU A 142 -4.20 -4.83 12.62
N ALA A 143 -5.19 -5.45 11.98
CA ALA A 143 -5.26 -6.90 11.84
C ALA A 143 -4.09 -7.50 11.05
N GLY A 144 -3.41 -6.72 10.23
CA GLY A 144 -2.16 -7.10 9.59
C GLY A 144 -1.01 -7.37 10.57
N ILE A 145 -0.98 -6.69 11.71
CA ILE A 145 0.07 -6.84 12.72
C ILE A 145 0.12 -8.26 13.30
N PRO A 146 -0.98 -8.82 13.87
CA PRO A 146 -0.96 -10.20 14.37
C PRO A 146 -0.71 -11.22 13.27
N VAL A 147 -1.18 -10.97 12.05
CA VAL A 147 -0.90 -11.84 10.89
C VAL A 147 0.60 -11.86 10.59
N TYR A 148 1.27 -10.71 10.60
CA TYR A 148 2.71 -10.62 10.45
C TYR A 148 3.47 -11.42 11.51
N TYR A 149 3.14 -11.25 12.79
CA TYR A 149 3.77 -12.00 13.88
C TYR A 149 3.51 -13.50 13.80
N PHE A 150 2.33 -13.90 13.34
CA PHE A 150 2.01 -15.32 13.13
C PHE A 150 2.92 -15.95 12.06
N PHE A 151 3.17 -15.26 10.96
CA PHE A 151 4.08 -15.75 9.93
C PHE A 151 5.55 -15.75 10.39
N GLN A 152 5.97 -14.72 11.12
CA GLN A 152 7.34 -14.62 11.62
C GLN A 152 7.70 -15.71 12.65
N ARG A 153 6.75 -16.12 13.48
CA ARG A 153 6.95 -17.20 14.48
C ARG A 153 7.00 -18.61 13.88
N ARG A 154 6.55 -18.76 12.65
CA ARG A 154 6.43 -20.08 12.00
C ARG A 154 7.68 -20.48 11.18
N ASN A 155 8.68 -19.65 11.19
CA ASN A 155 10.00 -19.85 10.60
C ASN A 155 11.09 -19.59 11.62
#